data_9155285d9d28a4f2034c7c7c0159ad8e
#
_entry.id   9155285d9d28a4f2034c7c7c0159ad8e
#
_cell.length_a   1.000
_cell.length_b   1.000
_cell.length_c   1.000
_cell.angle_alpha   90.00
_cell.angle_beta   90.00
_cell.angle_gamma   90.00
#
_symmetry.space_group_name_H-M   'P 1'
#
loop_
_entity.id
_entity.type
_entity.pdbx_description
1 polymer ?
#
loop_
_entity_poly.entity_id
_entity_poly.type
_entity_poly.pdbx_seq_one_letter_code
_entity_poly.pdbx_strand_id
1 'polypeptide(L)'
;AALERDSKRVGNAGDHIDYALLCDGLKAEREQGITIDVAYRYFSTNNRKFIIADTPGHEQYTRNMITGGSTANLAIILVDARLGVITQTCRHTFLVSLLGIKHVVLAVNKMDLVGFSEERFNEIVTEYKKFVEPLGIPDVTCIPLSALDGDNVVQKSERTSWYKGTSLLEVLETVSIENDHNLADFRFPVQYVLRPNLDFRGFCGKVASGVIHKGDEVMALPSGKKSHIKSIVTYDGELEYAFPPQAVTLTLEDEIDVSRGDMLVHADNVPVIDRNFEAMLVWMDEEVMDLDKSFFIKHTTNTGRTRIDGIKYKVDVN
;
A
#
# COMPACT_ATOMS: atom_id res chain seq x y z
N ALA A 1 -25.18 -11.23 -16.34
CA ALA A 1 -25.40 -12.33 -17.32
C ALA A 1 -24.31 -13.43 -17.25
N ALA A 2 -23.00 -13.11 -17.38
CA ALA A 2 -21.94 -14.13 -17.28
C ALA A 2 -21.80 -14.61 -15.83
N LEU A 3 -21.63 -13.70 -14.89
CA LEU A 3 -21.51 -13.97 -13.46
C LEU A 3 -22.71 -14.73 -12.89
N GLU A 4 -23.91 -14.40 -13.32
CA GLU A 4 -25.14 -15.12 -12.92
C GLU A 4 -25.14 -16.58 -13.39
N ARG A 5 -24.64 -16.84 -14.60
CA ARG A 5 -24.52 -18.21 -15.12
C ARG A 5 -23.46 -19.02 -14.36
N ASP A 6 -22.34 -18.38 -14.05
CA ASP A 6 -21.26 -19.02 -13.31
C ASP A 6 -21.64 -19.21 -11.84
N SER A 7 -22.35 -18.26 -11.23
CA SER A 7 -22.89 -18.36 -9.87
C SER A 7 -23.85 -19.55 -9.72
N LYS A 8 -24.75 -19.75 -10.68
CA LYS A 8 -25.65 -20.92 -10.70
C LYS A 8 -24.94 -22.25 -10.92
N ARG A 9 -23.77 -22.25 -11.56
CA ARG A 9 -23.03 -23.48 -11.90
C ARG A 9 -22.03 -23.91 -10.82
N VAL A 10 -21.36 -22.98 -10.19
CA VAL A 10 -20.23 -23.23 -9.26
C VAL A 10 -20.22 -22.32 -8.03
N GLY A 11 -21.21 -21.42 -7.87
CA GLY A 11 -21.28 -20.51 -6.73
C GLY A 11 -21.81 -21.19 -5.47
N ASN A 12 -21.43 -20.67 -4.32
CA ASN A 12 -21.83 -21.15 -2.99
C ASN A 12 -22.90 -20.27 -2.31
N ALA A 13 -23.41 -19.24 -3.01
CA ALA A 13 -24.37 -18.24 -2.47
C ALA A 13 -25.88 -18.65 -2.62
N GLY A 14 -26.16 -19.91 -2.90
CA GLY A 14 -27.54 -20.40 -3.09
C GLY A 14 -28.20 -19.75 -4.30
N ASP A 15 -29.40 -19.17 -4.11
CA ASP A 15 -30.15 -18.49 -5.17
C ASP A 15 -29.67 -17.08 -5.51
N HIS A 16 -28.70 -16.56 -4.75
CA HIS A 16 -28.12 -15.24 -4.97
C HIS A 16 -26.89 -15.29 -5.89
N ILE A 17 -26.53 -14.14 -6.49
CA ILE A 17 -25.32 -14.02 -7.28
C ILE A 17 -24.13 -14.12 -6.33
N ASP A 18 -23.23 -15.06 -6.62
CA ASP A 18 -21.99 -15.21 -5.89
C ASP A 18 -20.94 -14.23 -6.43
N TYR A 19 -20.82 -13.08 -5.75
CA TYR A 19 -19.85 -12.04 -6.12
C TYR A 19 -18.40 -12.43 -5.82
N ALA A 20 -18.15 -13.42 -4.94
CA ALA A 20 -16.82 -13.93 -4.66
C ALA A 20 -16.17 -14.51 -5.92
N LEU A 21 -16.97 -15.06 -6.85
CA LEU A 21 -16.47 -15.53 -8.15
C LEU A 21 -15.76 -14.45 -9.01
N LEU A 22 -15.97 -13.17 -8.69
CA LEU A 22 -15.22 -12.09 -9.33
C LEU A 22 -13.80 -11.96 -8.80
N CYS A 23 -13.57 -12.26 -7.53
CA CYS A 23 -12.29 -12.08 -6.85
C CYS A 23 -11.52 -13.41 -6.71
N ASP A 24 -12.22 -14.49 -6.37
CA ASP A 24 -11.63 -15.80 -6.10
C ASP A 24 -11.13 -16.48 -7.37
N GLY A 25 -9.85 -16.31 -7.67
CA GLY A 25 -9.19 -16.89 -8.84
C GLY A 25 -8.79 -18.36 -8.64
N LEU A 26 -8.48 -18.76 -7.41
CA LEU A 26 -7.98 -20.08 -7.07
C LEU A 26 -9.11 -21.06 -6.76
N LYS A 27 -8.91 -22.33 -7.16
CA LYS A 27 -9.86 -23.41 -6.84
C LYS A 27 -9.99 -23.60 -5.32
N ALA A 28 -8.87 -23.50 -4.60
CA ALA A 28 -8.82 -23.62 -3.14
C ALA A 28 -9.60 -22.50 -2.43
N GLU A 29 -9.60 -21.28 -2.93
CA GLU A 29 -10.41 -20.17 -2.40
C GLU A 29 -11.90 -20.47 -2.49
N ARG A 30 -12.35 -20.97 -3.64
CA ARG A 30 -13.73 -21.34 -3.85
C ARG A 30 -14.20 -22.52 -2.99
N GLU A 31 -13.30 -23.51 -2.79
CA GLU A 31 -13.61 -24.68 -1.94
C GLU A 31 -13.67 -24.33 -0.45
N GLN A 32 -12.84 -23.39 0.00
CA GLN A 32 -12.74 -22.99 1.40
C GLN A 32 -13.59 -21.76 1.75
N GLY A 33 -14.03 -20.99 0.74
CA GLY A 33 -14.77 -19.75 0.93
C GLY A 33 -13.97 -18.64 1.61
N ILE A 34 -12.63 -18.64 1.42
CA ILE A 34 -11.72 -17.64 1.97
C ILE A 34 -10.74 -17.19 0.90
N THR A 35 -10.34 -15.92 0.94
CA THR A 35 -9.24 -15.38 0.13
C THR A 35 -7.90 -15.93 0.63
N ILE A 36 -7.08 -16.47 -0.28
CA ILE A 36 -5.77 -17.04 0.02
C ILE A 36 -4.65 -16.15 -0.53
N ASP A 37 -4.79 -15.73 -1.79
CA ASP A 37 -3.80 -14.90 -2.48
C ASP A 37 -4.36 -13.51 -2.76
N VAL A 38 -3.51 -12.59 -3.21
CA VAL A 38 -3.92 -11.22 -3.53
C VAL A 38 -4.56 -11.19 -4.91
N ALA A 39 -5.82 -10.76 -4.96
CA ALA A 39 -6.52 -10.53 -6.22
C ALA A 39 -6.59 -9.04 -6.53
N TYR A 40 -6.12 -8.66 -7.73
CA TYR A 40 -6.20 -7.28 -8.20
C TYR A 40 -7.40 -7.08 -9.13
N ARG A 41 -8.21 -6.07 -8.84
CA ARG A 41 -9.36 -5.67 -9.67
C ARG A 41 -9.30 -4.19 -9.97
N TYR A 42 -9.77 -3.85 -11.14
CA TYR A 42 -9.71 -2.48 -11.67
C TYR A 42 -11.13 -1.99 -11.94
N PHE A 43 -11.43 -0.79 -11.48
CA PHE A 43 -12.63 -0.09 -11.88
C PHE A 43 -12.36 1.41 -12.00
N SER A 44 -13.27 2.11 -12.65
CA SER A 44 -13.16 3.56 -12.84
C SER A 44 -14.50 4.21 -12.61
N THR A 45 -14.46 5.38 -12.01
CA THR A 45 -15.56 6.34 -12.03
C THR A 45 -15.19 7.47 -13.00
N ASN A 46 -16.04 8.48 -13.12
CA ASN A 46 -15.71 9.66 -13.91
C ASN A 46 -14.56 10.46 -13.30
N ASN A 47 -14.32 10.33 -12.00
CA ASN A 47 -13.37 11.14 -11.23
C ASN A 47 -12.02 10.43 -11.03
N ARG A 48 -12.02 9.09 -10.89
CA ARG A 48 -10.81 8.36 -10.47
C ARG A 48 -10.79 6.92 -11.01
N LYS A 49 -9.58 6.43 -11.28
CA LYS A 49 -9.32 5.01 -11.52
C LYS A 49 -8.82 4.35 -10.24
N PHE A 50 -9.33 3.16 -9.96
CA PHE A 50 -9.03 2.41 -8.76
C PHE A 50 -8.41 1.06 -9.09
N ILE A 51 -7.47 0.67 -8.27
CA ILE A 51 -6.92 -0.69 -8.21
C ILE A 51 -7.27 -1.22 -6.82
N ILE A 52 -8.13 -2.23 -6.75
CA ILE A 52 -8.42 -2.93 -5.51
C ILE A 52 -7.46 -4.10 -5.41
N ALA A 53 -6.70 -4.17 -4.31
CA ALA A 53 -5.99 -5.37 -3.89
C ALA A 53 -6.87 -6.05 -2.83
N ASP A 54 -7.58 -7.09 -3.23
CA ASP A 54 -8.32 -7.95 -2.29
C ASP A 54 -7.33 -8.89 -1.62
N THR A 55 -7.24 -8.79 -0.30
CA THR A 55 -6.21 -9.47 0.49
C THR A 55 -6.84 -10.41 1.51
N PRO A 56 -6.20 -11.55 1.81
CA PRO A 56 -6.73 -12.49 2.77
C PRO A 56 -6.80 -11.91 4.18
N GLY A 57 -7.92 -12.19 4.86
CA GLY A 57 -8.12 -11.83 6.26
C GLY A 57 -7.61 -12.88 7.26
N HIS A 58 -7.29 -14.09 6.81
CA HIS A 58 -6.89 -15.20 7.69
C HIS A 58 -5.43 -15.08 8.14
N GLU A 59 -5.16 -15.42 9.39
CA GLU A 59 -3.83 -15.28 10.02
C GLU A 59 -2.71 -15.94 9.22
N GLN A 60 -2.92 -17.14 8.71
CA GLN A 60 -1.93 -17.92 7.94
C GLN A 60 -1.49 -17.22 6.64
N TYR A 61 -2.29 -16.31 6.12
CA TYR A 61 -2.02 -15.60 4.85
C TYR A 61 -1.63 -14.15 5.04
N THR A 62 -1.21 -13.75 6.26
CA THR A 62 -0.82 -12.37 6.58
C THR A 62 0.27 -11.84 5.64
N ARG A 63 1.20 -12.69 5.15
CA ARG A 63 2.22 -12.30 4.17
C ARG A 63 1.61 -11.77 2.85
N ASN A 64 0.51 -12.38 2.41
CA ASN A 64 -0.18 -11.97 1.18
C ASN A 64 -0.90 -10.62 1.40
N MET A 65 -1.49 -10.42 2.59
CA MET A 65 -2.04 -9.11 2.98
C MET A 65 -0.98 -8.00 2.91
N ILE A 66 0.22 -8.22 3.43
CA ILE A 66 1.32 -7.24 3.38
C ILE A 66 1.73 -6.99 1.92
N THR A 67 1.80 -8.04 1.10
CA THR A 67 2.13 -7.90 -0.32
C THR A 67 1.12 -7.00 -1.04
N GLY A 68 -0.18 -7.22 -0.85
CA GLY A 68 -1.22 -6.37 -1.43
C GLY A 68 -1.20 -4.93 -0.88
N GLY A 69 -1.00 -4.79 0.43
CA GLY A 69 -0.95 -3.49 1.11
C GLY A 69 0.28 -2.65 0.76
N SER A 70 1.40 -3.28 0.35
CA SER A 70 2.67 -2.57 0.13
C SER A 70 2.63 -1.48 -0.95
N THR A 71 1.64 -1.51 -1.83
CA THR A 71 1.44 -0.52 -2.90
C THR A 71 0.15 0.27 -2.77
N ALA A 72 -0.59 0.07 -1.69
CA ALA A 72 -1.87 0.73 -1.46
C ALA A 72 -1.70 2.14 -0.90
N ASN A 73 -2.55 3.07 -1.34
CA ASN A 73 -2.62 4.42 -0.80
C ASN A 73 -3.62 4.53 0.35
N LEU A 74 -4.62 3.65 0.37
CA LEU A 74 -5.68 3.60 1.37
C LEU A 74 -5.97 2.14 1.71
N ALA A 75 -6.23 1.86 2.98
CA ALA A 75 -6.66 0.54 3.45
C ALA A 75 -8.11 0.57 3.92
N ILE A 76 -8.90 -0.42 3.52
CA ILE A 76 -10.24 -0.65 4.04
C ILE A 76 -10.16 -1.83 5.01
N ILE A 77 -10.37 -1.55 6.29
CA ILE A 77 -10.42 -2.57 7.34
C ILE A 77 -11.88 -2.94 7.60
N LEU A 78 -12.23 -4.17 7.25
CA LEU A 78 -13.59 -4.70 7.43
C LEU A 78 -13.77 -5.28 8.84
N VAL A 79 -14.81 -4.84 9.51
CA VAL A 79 -15.20 -5.35 10.84
C VAL A 79 -16.64 -5.84 10.78
N ASP A 80 -16.88 -7.06 11.22
CA ASP A 80 -18.27 -7.58 11.40
C ASP A 80 -18.92 -6.90 12.61
N ALA A 81 -20.02 -6.19 12.39
CA ALA A 81 -20.73 -5.43 13.44
C ALA A 81 -21.16 -6.30 14.64
N ARG A 82 -21.37 -7.60 14.43
CA ARG A 82 -21.72 -8.55 15.51
C ARG A 82 -20.53 -8.81 16.44
N LEU A 83 -19.32 -8.91 15.86
CA LEU A 83 -18.10 -9.30 16.58
C LEU A 83 -17.36 -8.09 17.15
N GLY A 84 -17.35 -6.96 16.45
CA GLY A 84 -16.59 -5.77 16.83
C GLY A 84 -15.10 -5.90 16.49
N VAL A 85 -14.27 -5.17 17.22
CA VAL A 85 -12.81 -5.18 17.06
C VAL A 85 -12.26 -6.48 17.62
N ILE A 86 -11.63 -7.27 16.77
CA ILE A 86 -10.99 -8.53 17.15
C ILE A 86 -9.47 -8.45 16.94
N THR A 87 -8.71 -9.39 17.51
CA THR A 87 -7.25 -9.46 17.35
C THR A 87 -6.79 -9.31 15.91
N GLN A 88 -7.50 -9.90 14.97
CA GLN A 88 -7.15 -9.83 13.55
C GLN A 88 -7.34 -8.42 12.98
N THR A 89 -8.36 -7.68 13.43
CA THR A 89 -8.55 -6.26 13.12
C THR A 89 -7.35 -5.43 13.58
N CYS A 90 -6.93 -5.64 14.82
CA CYS A 90 -5.77 -4.96 15.40
C CYS A 90 -4.48 -5.30 14.65
N ARG A 91 -4.26 -6.57 14.32
CA ARG A 91 -3.09 -7.04 13.58
C ARG A 91 -3.01 -6.41 12.19
N HIS A 92 -4.09 -6.43 11.43
CA HIS A 92 -4.13 -5.83 10.08
C HIS A 92 -3.91 -4.32 10.15
N THR A 93 -4.55 -3.63 11.08
CA THR A 93 -4.36 -2.18 11.26
C THR A 93 -2.93 -1.82 11.64
N PHE A 94 -2.30 -2.60 12.52
CA PHE A 94 -0.89 -2.43 12.86
C PHE A 94 0.02 -2.61 11.64
N LEU A 95 -0.21 -3.64 10.82
CA LEU A 95 0.56 -3.86 9.60
C LEU A 95 0.35 -2.73 8.58
N VAL A 96 -0.87 -2.21 8.44
CA VAL A 96 -1.18 -1.04 7.61
C VAL A 96 -0.39 0.19 8.07
N SER A 97 -0.27 0.42 9.38
CA SER A 97 0.55 1.51 9.93
C SER A 97 2.04 1.33 9.62
N LEU A 98 2.57 0.11 9.74
CA LEU A 98 3.97 -0.20 9.39
C LEU A 98 4.27 -0.02 7.90
N LEU A 99 3.30 -0.27 7.03
CA LEU A 99 3.41 -0.02 5.59
C LEU A 99 3.37 1.47 5.24
N GLY A 100 3.10 2.35 6.22
CA GLY A 100 3.03 3.79 6.03
C GLY A 100 1.77 4.26 5.30
N ILE A 101 0.71 3.46 5.26
CA ILE A 101 -0.57 3.85 4.68
C ILE A 101 -1.24 4.87 5.60
N LYS A 102 -1.48 6.06 5.08
CA LYS A 102 -1.98 7.20 5.86
C LYS A 102 -3.51 7.26 5.97
N HIS A 103 -4.22 6.65 5.03
CA HIS A 103 -5.68 6.67 4.95
C HIS A 103 -6.25 5.31 5.28
N VAL A 104 -7.07 5.25 6.31
CA VAL A 104 -7.76 4.02 6.73
C VAL A 104 -9.26 4.25 6.78
N VAL A 105 -9.99 3.37 6.14
CA VAL A 105 -11.45 3.28 6.29
C VAL A 105 -11.78 2.07 7.16
N LEU A 106 -12.35 2.31 8.34
CA LEU A 106 -12.99 1.27 9.12
C LEU A 106 -14.40 1.05 8.56
N ALA A 107 -14.58 -0.03 7.84
CA ALA A 107 -15.86 -0.43 7.30
C ALA A 107 -16.57 -1.39 8.26
N VAL A 108 -17.48 -0.87 9.07
CA VAL A 108 -18.28 -1.66 10.00
C VAL A 108 -19.41 -2.32 9.20
N ASN A 109 -19.13 -3.54 8.75
CA ASN A 109 -19.98 -4.31 7.83
C ASN A 109 -21.00 -5.17 8.57
N LYS A 110 -22.01 -5.64 7.83
CA LYS A 110 -23.12 -6.44 8.33
C LYS A 110 -23.98 -5.71 9.35
N MET A 111 -24.14 -4.39 9.15
CA MET A 111 -25.02 -3.58 10.00
C MET A 111 -26.48 -4.01 9.95
N ASP A 112 -26.89 -4.64 8.84
CA ASP A 112 -28.20 -5.30 8.68
C ASP A 112 -28.45 -6.36 9.77
N LEU A 113 -27.43 -7.11 10.19
CA LEU A 113 -27.54 -8.17 11.21
C LEU A 113 -27.61 -7.65 12.65
N VAL A 114 -27.35 -6.35 12.86
CA VAL A 114 -27.47 -5.67 14.16
C VAL A 114 -28.52 -4.55 14.12
N GLY A 115 -29.47 -4.60 13.14
CA GLY A 115 -30.54 -3.66 12.99
C GLY A 115 -30.13 -2.22 12.75
N PHE A 116 -28.97 -1.99 12.13
CA PHE A 116 -28.39 -0.66 11.87
C PHE A 116 -28.23 0.19 13.13
N SER A 117 -27.91 -0.46 14.28
CA SER A 117 -27.79 0.21 15.58
C SER A 117 -26.67 1.24 15.58
N GLU A 118 -27.03 2.51 15.86
CA GLU A 118 -26.07 3.59 16.07
C GLU A 118 -25.18 3.33 17.30
N GLU A 119 -25.75 2.82 18.37
CA GLU A 119 -25.04 2.50 19.60
C GLU A 119 -23.93 1.49 19.34
N ARG A 120 -24.26 0.38 18.65
CA ARG A 120 -23.29 -0.65 18.31
C ARG A 120 -22.17 -0.14 17.42
N PHE A 121 -22.50 0.69 16.43
CA PHE A 121 -21.49 1.34 15.59
C PHE A 121 -20.53 2.22 16.42
N ASN A 122 -21.09 3.06 17.31
CA ASN A 122 -20.29 3.97 18.13
C ASN A 122 -19.38 3.24 19.13
N GLU A 123 -19.83 2.10 19.68
CA GLU A 123 -18.99 1.23 20.51
C GLU A 123 -17.75 0.76 19.74
N ILE A 124 -17.95 0.17 18.54
CA ILE A 124 -16.89 -0.34 17.69
C ILE A 124 -15.91 0.79 17.28
N VAL A 125 -16.45 1.94 16.89
CA VAL A 125 -15.64 3.10 16.50
C VAL A 125 -14.79 3.61 17.67
N THR A 126 -15.35 3.65 18.87
CA THR A 126 -14.65 4.11 20.07
C THR A 126 -13.51 3.17 20.42
N GLU A 127 -13.77 1.86 20.40
CA GLU A 127 -12.76 0.84 20.66
C GLU A 127 -11.64 0.89 19.62
N TYR A 128 -11.99 0.96 18.34
CA TYR A 128 -11.03 1.02 17.25
C TYR A 128 -10.16 2.29 17.31
N LYS A 129 -10.74 3.45 17.52
CA LYS A 129 -10.01 4.73 17.61
C LYS A 129 -9.00 4.71 18.76
N LYS A 130 -9.37 4.14 19.92
CA LYS A 130 -8.46 3.98 21.04
C LYS A 130 -7.25 3.11 20.68
N PHE A 131 -7.46 2.07 19.88
CA PHE A 131 -6.37 1.21 19.40
C PHE A 131 -5.47 1.93 18.39
N VAL A 132 -6.06 2.72 17.48
CA VAL A 132 -5.31 3.38 16.39
C VAL A 132 -4.53 4.61 16.85
N GLU A 133 -4.97 5.29 17.91
CA GLU A 133 -4.37 6.52 18.41
C GLU A 133 -2.83 6.43 18.58
N PRO A 134 -2.26 5.39 19.24
CA PRO A 134 -0.81 5.26 19.38
C PRO A 134 -0.09 4.87 18.08
N LEU A 135 -0.80 4.42 17.05
CA LEU A 135 -0.21 4.03 15.77
C LEU A 135 0.10 5.23 14.86
N GLY A 136 -0.43 6.41 15.19
CA GLY A 136 -0.16 7.65 14.45
C GLY A 136 -0.72 7.67 13.03
N ILE A 137 -1.78 6.93 12.74
CA ILE A 137 -2.47 6.99 11.44
C ILE A 137 -3.26 8.30 11.38
N PRO A 138 -2.93 9.20 10.44
CA PRO A 138 -3.47 10.57 10.47
C PRO A 138 -4.92 10.68 10.04
N ASP A 139 -5.39 9.77 9.18
CA ASP A 139 -6.75 9.82 8.62
C ASP A 139 -7.47 8.48 8.79
N VAL A 140 -8.50 8.48 9.65
CA VAL A 140 -9.32 7.31 9.93
C VAL A 140 -10.79 7.66 9.77
N THR A 141 -11.39 7.18 8.71
CA THR A 141 -12.82 7.33 8.42
C THR A 141 -13.57 6.05 8.80
N CYS A 142 -14.67 6.19 9.55
CA CYS A 142 -15.48 5.05 9.98
C CYS A 142 -16.84 5.09 9.28
N ILE A 143 -17.23 3.98 8.64
CA ILE A 143 -18.46 3.89 7.84
C ILE A 143 -19.29 2.67 8.27
N PRO A 144 -20.55 2.87 8.69
CA PRO A 144 -21.48 1.76 8.91
C PRO A 144 -22.01 1.29 7.56
N LEU A 145 -21.87 0.02 7.20
CA LEU A 145 -22.33 -0.48 5.92
C LEU A 145 -22.93 -1.88 5.99
N SER A 146 -23.75 -2.21 5.00
CA SER A 146 -24.08 -3.58 4.62
C SER A 146 -23.60 -3.80 3.19
N ALA A 147 -22.52 -4.54 3.03
CA ALA A 147 -21.98 -4.83 1.71
C ALA A 147 -22.94 -5.70 0.89
N LEU A 148 -23.75 -6.53 1.54
CA LEU A 148 -24.74 -7.40 0.89
C LEU A 148 -25.88 -6.57 0.27
N ASP A 149 -26.41 -5.62 1.04
CA ASP A 149 -27.56 -4.80 0.65
C ASP A 149 -27.13 -3.52 -0.10
N GLY A 150 -25.84 -3.15 -0.02
CA GLY A 150 -25.27 -1.96 -0.65
C GLY A 150 -25.40 -0.68 0.18
N ASP A 151 -25.83 -0.77 1.45
CA ASP A 151 -25.97 0.40 2.31
C ASP A 151 -24.64 1.09 2.57
N ASN A 152 -24.59 2.40 2.32
CA ASN A 152 -23.41 3.26 2.43
C ASN A 152 -22.19 2.81 1.61
N VAL A 153 -22.37 1.90 0.65
CA VAL A 153 -21.29 1.49 -0.26
C VAL A 153 -21.13 2.50 -1.39
N VAL A 154 -22.15 2.68 -2.23
CA VAL A 154 -22.15 3.64 -3.34
C VAL A 154 -22.89 4.92 -2.97
N GLN A 155 -24.02 4.80 -2.31
CA GLN A 155 -24.87 5.90 -1.87
C GLN A 155 -25.17 5.78 -0.38
N LYS A 156 -25.51 6.91 0.23
CA LYS A 156 -25.93 6.93 1.64
C LYS A 156 -27.23 6.15 1.80
N SER A 157 -27.32 5.41 2.90
CA SER A 157 -28.50 4.63 3.25
C SER A 157 -29.46 5.42 4.14
N GLU A 158 -30.75 5.32 3.86
CA GLU A 158 -31.81 5.84 4.73
C GLU A 158 -31.92 5.04 6.05
N ARG A 159 -31.49 3.77 6.05
CA ARG A 159 -31.47 2.91 7.24
C ARG A 159 -30.47 3.37 8.31
N THR A 160 -29.49 4.18 7.91
CA THR A 160 -28.48 4.81 8.79
C THR A 160 -28.63 6.33 8.82
N SER A 161 -29.84 6.87 8.96
CA SER A 161 -30.14 8.31 8.94
C SER A 161 -29.39 9.10 10.00
N TRP A 162 -28.97 8.46 11.09
CA TRP A 162 -28.13 8.99 12.16
C TRP A 162 -26.66 9.20 11.68
N TYR A 163 -26.18 8.45 10.69
CA TYR A 163 -24.84 8.58 10.15
C TYR A 163 -24.72 9.85 9.28
N LYS A 164 -23.85 10.78 9.68
CA LYS A 164 -23.66 12.07 8.98
C LYS A 164 -22.49 12.08 8.02
N GLY A 165 -21.70 11.02 7.99
CA GLY A 165 -20.57 10.87 7.05
C GLY A 165 -21.01 10.60 5.60
N THR A 166 -20.09 10.21 4.78
CA THR A 166 -20.26 9.93 3.34
C THR A 166 -20.27 8.43 3.06
N SER A 167 -20.65 8.03 1.85
CA SER A 167 -20.56 6.62 1.40
C SER A 167 -19.10 6.21 1.19
N LEU A 168 -18.86 4.90 1.13
CA LEU A 168 -17.52 4.37 0.88
C LEU A 168 -16.96 4.87 -0.46
N LEU A 169 -17.76 4.83 -1.53
CA LEU A 169 -17.32 5.30 -2.85
C LEU A 169 -16.98 6.79 -2.81
N GLU A 170 -17.76 7.61 -2.14
CA GLU A 170 -17.49 9.05 -2.03
C GLU A 170 -16.18 9.33 -1.28
N VAL A 171 -15.87 8.59 -0.20
CA VAL A 171 -14.57 8.65 0.48
C VAL A 171 -13.44 8.30 -0.48
N LEU A 172 -13.58 7.20 -1.24
CA LEU A 172 -12.57 6.75 -2.20
C LEU A 172 -12.33 7.76 -3.31
N GLU A 173 -13.37 8.46 -3.77
CA GLU A 173 -13.25 9.49 -4.81
C GLU A 173 -12.63 10.79 -4.32
N THR A 174 -12.87 11.15 -3.04
CA THR A 174 -12.51 12.46 -2.49
C THR A 174 -11.22 12.47 -1.66
N VAL A 175 -10.76 11.32 -1.16
CA VAL A 175 -9.52 11.24 -0.40
C VAL A 175 -8.35 11.82 -1.21
N SER A 176 -7.60 12.75 -0.61
CA SER A 176 -6.44 13.35 -1.24
C SER A 176 -5.19 12.54 -0.90
N ILE A 177 -4.64 11.85 -1.90
CA ILE A 177 -3.39 11.08 -1.78
C ILE A 177 -2.16 11.86 -2.29
N GLU A 178 -2.37 13.07 -2.83
CA GLU A 178 -1.30 13.89 -3.41
C GLU A 178 -0.29 14.36 -2.35
N ASN A 179 -0.79 14.67 -1.16
CA ASN A 179 0.03 15.15 -0.03
C ASN A 179 0.75 14.01 0.72
N ASP A 180 0.59 12.77 0.29
CA ASP A 180 1.21 11.62 0.96
C ASP A 180 2.69 11.45 0.64
N HIS A 181 3.13 12.06 -0.45
CA HIS A 181 4.51 12.00 -0.88
C HIS A 181 5.37 13.06 -0.20
N ASN A 182 6.58 12.67 0.21
CA ASN A 182 7.61 13.62 0.59
C ASN A 182 8.10 14.32 -0.69
N LEU A 183 7.84 15.60 -0.83
CA LEU A 183 8.26 16.41 -1.97
C LEU A 183 9.57 17.19 -1.74
N ALA A 184 10.13 17.14 -0.52
CA ALA A 184 11.33 17.88 -0.15
C ALA A 184 12.62 17.09 -0.41
N ASP A 185 12.65 15.82 0.01
CA ASP A 185 13.87 15.02 -0.01
C ASP A 185 13.96 14.20 -1.29
N PHE A 186 14.69 14.67 -2.30
CA PHE A 186 14.83 13.93 -3.55
C PHE A 186 15.59 12.62 -3.37
N ARG A 187 14.93 11.53 -3.78
CA ARG A 187 15.48 10.17 -3.77
C ARG A 187 15.09 9.46 -5.06
N PHE A 188 16.09 9.05 -5.83
CA PHE A 188 15.90 8.36 -7.10
C PHE A 188 16.73 7.09 -7.15
N PRO A 189 16.18 5.94 -6.75
CA PRO A 189 16.84 4.65 -6.87
C PRO A 189 16.99 4.24 -8.34
N VAL A 190 18.21 4.03 -8.78
CA VAL A 190 18.49 3.62 -10.16
C VAL A 190 18.14 2.15 -10.36
N GLN A 191 17.18 1.89 -11.25
CA GLN A 191 16.68 0.56 -11.57
C GLN A 191 17.39 -0.06 -12.77
N TYR A 192 17.74 0.77 -13.74
CA TYR A 192 18.35 0.33 -14.98
C TYR A 192 19.19 1.45 -15.59
N VAL A 193 20.31 1.10 -16.23
CA VAL A 193 21.14 2.04 -16.99
C VAL A 193 20.91 1.79 -18.47
N LEU A 194 20.34 2.75 -19.16
CA LEU A 194 20.00 2.69 -20.58
C LEU A 194 21.15 3.32 -21.38
N ARG A 195 21.77 2.54 -22.28
CA ARG A 195 22.83 3.00 -23.17
C ARG A 195 22.62 2.43 -24.57
N PRO A 196 21.64 2.96 -25.34
CA PRO A 196 21.32 2.44 -26.68
C PRO A 196 22.41 2.75 -27.71
N ASN A 197 23.23 3.78 -27.51
CA ASN A 197 24.34 4.21 -28.33
C ASN A 197 25.44 4.87 -27.49
N LEU A 198 26.49 5.38 -28.13
CA LEU A 198 27.61 6.02 -27.42
C LEU A 198 27.30 7.42 -26.90
N ASP A 199 26.29 8.09 -27.49
CA ASP A 199 25.96 9.50 -27.17
C ASP A 199 24.87 9.64 -26.11
N PHE A 200 24.22 8.53 -25.73
CA PHE A 200 23.14 8.54 -24.73
C PHE A 200 23.43 7.58 -23.57
N ARG A 201 23.45 8.11 -22.36
CA ARG A 201 23.48 7.35 -21.11
C ARG A 201 22.38 7.86 -20.19
N GLY A 202 21.36 7.05 -19.99
CA GLY A 202 20.22 7.38 -19.14
C GLY A 202 20.11 6.45 -17.93
N PHE A 203 19.73 7.02 -16.81
CA PHE A 203 19.48 6.31 -15.55
C PHE A 203 17.98 6.21 -15.34
N CYS A 204 17.44 5.02 -15.55
CA CYS A 204 16.01 4.77 -15.44
C CYS A 204 15.64 4.41 -14.01
N GLY A 205 14.55 5.00 -13.51
CA GLY A 205 14.06 4.73 -12.18
C GLY A 205 12.69 5.36 -11.95
N LYS A 206 12.22 5.22 -10.72
CA LYS A 206 11.02 5.87 -10.23
C LYS A 206 11.44 6.89 -9.18
N VAL A 207 10.95 8.13 -9.28
CA VAL A 207 11.14 9.13 -8.23
C VAL A 207 10.45 8.60 -6.97
N ALA A 208 11.24 8.26 -5.96
CA ALA A 208 10.73 7.73 -4.70
C ALA A 208 10.23 8.84 -3.77
N SER A 209 10.95 9.95 -3.74
CA SER A 209 10.56 11.16 -3.00
C SER A 209 11.24 12.40 -3.60
N GLY A 210 10.79 13.58 -3.19
CA GLY A 210 11.29 14.88 -3.62
C GLY A 210 10.95 15.25 -5.05
N VAL A 211 11.25 16.47 -5.43
CA VAL A 211 11.10 16.99 -6.80
C VAL A 211 12.49 17.19 -7.37
N ILE A 212 12.69 16.89 -8.64
CA ILE A 212 13.95 17.12 -9.36
C ILE A 212 13.69 17.97 -10.60
N HIS A 213 14.51 18.96 -10.83
CA HIS A 213 14.46 19.82 -12.01
C HIS A 213 15.68 19.59 -12.91
N LYS A 214 15.51 19.92 -14.16
CA LYS A 214 16.63 20.02 -15.09
C LYS A 214 17.61 21.09 -14.60
N GLY A 215 18.90 20.76 -14.59
CA GLY A 215 19.98 21.63 -14.08
C GLY A 215 20.29 21.45 -12.59
N ASP A 216 19.48 20.73 -11.81
CA ASP A 216 19.77 20.49 -10.39
C ASP A 216 21.07 19.71 -10.19
N GLU A 217 21.87 20.09 -9.17
CA GLU A 217 23.06 19.33 -8.76
C GLU A 217 22.64 18.08 -7.99
N VAL A 218 23.10 16.94 -8.45
CA VAL A 218 22.84 15.64 -7.81
C VAL A 218 24.12 14.94 -7.42
N MET A 219 24.01 14.09 -6.40
CA MET A 219 25.07 13.21 -5.94
C MET A 219 24.66 11.75 -6.12
N ALA A 220 25.56 10.95 -6.68
CA ALA A 220 25.39 9.51 -6.78
C ALA A 220 25.88 8.82 -5.51
N LEU A 221 25.03 8.01 -4.88
CA LEU A 221 25.40 7.24 -3.70
C LEU A 221 25.54 5.75 -4.05
N PRO A 222 26.54 5.06 -3.50
CA PRO A 222 27.42 5.46 -2.41
C PRO A 222 28.70 6.20 -2.85
N SER A 223 28.95 6.41 -4.15
CA SER A 223 30.23 6.92 -4.65
C SER A 223 30.54 8.37 -4.22
N GLY A 224 29.53 9.17 -3.91
CA GLY A 224 29.67 10.60 -3.59
C GLY A 224 30.00 11.51 -4.78
N LYS A 225 30.00 10.96 -6.01
CA LYS A 225 30.28 11.76 -7.22
C LYS A 225 29.09 12.65 -7.54
N LYS A 226 29.37 13.89 -7.94
CA LYS A 226 28.38 14.91 -8.27
C LYS A 226 28.31 15.15 -9.77
N SER A 227 27.13 15.56 -10.23
CA SER A 227 26.87 16.03 -11.59
C SER A 227 25.58 16.84 -11.60
N HIS A 228 25.21 17.41 -12.75
CA HIS A 228 23.93 18.10 -12.94
C HIS A 228 22.98 17.28 -13.82
N ILE A 229 21.69 17.44 -13.58
CA ILE A 229 20.65 16.84 -14.43
C ILE A 229 20.66 17.54 -15.81
N LYS A 230 21.05 16.81 -16.83
CA LYS A 230 21.05 17.32 -18.21
C LYS A 230 19.65 17.30 -18.81
N SER A 231 18.91 16.19 -18.66
CA SER A 231 17.52 16.07 -19.10
C SER A 231 16.76 15.05 -18.28
N ILE A 232 15.43 15.19 -18.27
CA ILE A 232 14.47 14.28 -17.65
C ILE A 232 13.59 13.76 -18.78
N VAL A 233 13.71 12.48 -19.11
CA VAL A 233 13.10 11.89 -20.31
C VAL A 233 12.02 10.89 -19.94
N THR A 234 10.89 10.98 -20.63
CA THR A 234 9.78 10.01 -20.57
C THR A 234 9.50 9.47 -21.97
N TYR A 235 8.55 8.53 -22.08
CA TYR A 235 8.07 8.07 -23.38
C TYR A 235 7.47 9.19 -24.23
N ASP A 236 6.79 10.15 -23.59
CA ASP A 236 6.09 11.26 -24.25
C ASP A 236 7.01 12.46 -24.54
N GLY A 237 8.29 12.41 -24.13
CA GLY A 237 9.26 13.46 -24.37
C GLY A 237 10.02 13.89 -23.10
N GLU A 238 10.68 15.05 -23.18
CA GLU A 238 11.42 15.65 -22.08
C GLU A 238 10.50 16.44 -21.14
N LEU A 239 10.84 16.42 -19.84
CA LEU A 239 10.19 17.17 -18.79
C LEU A 239 11.15 18.20 -18.19
N GLU A 240 10.63 19.32 -17.71
CA GLU A 240 11.41 20.30 -16.94
C GLU A 240 11.63 19.86 -15.49
N TYR A 241 10.71 19.08 -14.93
CA TYR A 241 10.82 18.53 -13.59
C TYR A 241 10.08 17.19 -13.48
N ALA A 242 10.45 16.41 -12.44
CA ALA A 242 9.76 15.18 -12.09
C ALA A 242 9.58 15.07 -10.58
N PHE A 243 8.54 14.33 -10.17
CA PHE A 243 8.11 14.16 -8.78
C PHE A 243 7.57 12.73 -8.53
N PRO A 244 7.42 12.31 -7.27
CA PRO A 244 6.87 10.99 -6.96
C PRO A 244 5.41 10.84 -7.43
N PRO A 245 5.02 9.72 -7.95
CA PRO A 245 5.78 8.50 -8.19
C PRO A 245 6.18 8.29 -9.67
N GLN A 246 6.54 9.34 -10.38
CA GLN A 246 6.85 9.30 -11.82
C GLN A 246 8.03 8.37 -12.13
N ALA A 247 7.87 7.56 -13.17
CA ALA A 247 8.95 6.77 -13.76
C ALA A 247 9.60 7.57 -14.88
N VAL A 248 10.89 7.89 -14.74
CA VAL A 248 11.63 8.74 -15.67
C VAL A 248 13.02 8.16 -15.95
N THR A 249 13.64 8.68 -16.99
CA THR A 249 15.06 8.47 -17.29
C THR A 249 15.79 9.79 -17.10
N LEU A 250 16.74 9.82 -16.17
CA LEU A 250 17.60 10.98 -15.94
C LEU A 250 18.88 10.84 -16.75
N THR A 251 19.31 11.89 -17.41
CA THR A 251 20.65 11.99 -18.00
C THR A 251 21.46 13.02 -17.22
N LEU A 252 22.77 12.83 -17.16
CA LEU A 252 23.69 13.69 -16.44
C LEU A 252 24.61 14.43 -17.39
N GLU A 253 25.13 15.60 -16.98
CA GLU A 253 26.07 16.37 -17.78
C GLU A 253 27.43 15.69 -17.85
N ASP A 254 27.87 15.12 -16.71
CA ASP A 254 29.16 14.44 -16.60
C ASP A 254 29.02 12.91 -16.70
N GLU A 255 30.03 12.27 -17.27
CA GLU A 255 30.14 10.81 -17.27
C GLU A 255 30.64 10.30 -15.92
N ILE A 256 29.76 10.28 -14.92
CA ILE A 256 30.03 9.65 -13.62
C ILE A 256 29.58 8.19 -13.62
N ASP A 257 30.24 7.38 -12.80
CA ASP A 257 29.87 5.97 -12.66
C ASP A 257 28.65 5.84 -11.74
N VAL A 258 27.53 5.41 -12.35
CA VAL A 258 26.28 5.14 -11.68
C VAL A 258 25.72 3.83 -12.24
N SER A 259 25.28 2.96 -11.36
CA SER A 259 24.82 1.63 -11.69
C SER A 259 23.45 1.33 -11.08
N ARG A 260 22.82 0.24 -11.50
CA ARG A 260 21.64 -0.27 -10.79
C ARG A 260 21.99 -0.56 -9.34
N GLY A 261 21.14 -0.09 -8.42
CA GLY A 261 21.35 -0.20 -6.99
C GLY A 261 21.88 1.08 -6.34
N ASP A 262 22.45 1.98 -7.14
CA ASP A 262 22.82 3.30 -6.68
C ASP A 262 21.58 4.20 -6.52
N MET A 263 21.76 5.31 -5.83
CA MET A 263 20.72 6.31 -5.62
C MET A 263 21.23 7.70 -6.01
N LEU A 264 20.45 8.42 -6.80
CA LEU A 264 20.68 9.85 -7.02
C LEU A 264 19.89 10.65 -5.99
N VAL A 265 20.56 11.62 -5.37
CA VAL A 265 19.99 12.53 -4.36
C VAL A 265 20.41 13.96 -4.68
N HIS A 266 19.72 14.97 -4.14
CA HIS A 266 20.24 16.34 -4.19
C HIS A 266 21.58 16.42 -3.42
N ALA A 267 22.52 17.16 -3.96
CA ALA A 267 23.87 17.24 -3.39
C ALA A 267 23.93 17.96 -2.03
N ASP A 268 22.92 18.76 -1.73
CA ASP A 268 22.74 19.50 -0.47
C ASP A 268 21.82 18.77 0.53
N ASN A 269 21.18 17.67 0.12
CA ASN A 269 20.26 16.89 0.94
C ASN A 269 20.60 15.39 0.87
N VAL A 270 21.74 15.01 1.43
CA VAL A 270 22.23 13.63 1.42
C VAL A 270 21.64 12.87 2.61
N PRO A 271 21.03 11.67 2.40
CA PRO A 271 20.55 10.85 3.50
C PRO A 271 21.72 10.29 4.32
N VAL A 272 21.42 9.87 5.55
CA VAL A 272 22.38 9.13 6.37
C VAL A 272 22.72 7.81 5.69
N ILE A 273 24.02 7.56 5.52
CA ILE A 273 24.56 6.32 4.97
C ILE A 273 25.25 5.57 6.10
N ASP A 274 24.68 4.46 6.52
CA ASP A 274 25.28 3.62 7.57
C ASP A 274 25.11 2.13 7.22
N ARG A 275 25.97 1.31 7.80
CA ARG A 275 25.88 -0.15 7.72
C ARG A 275 25.08 -0.75 8.87
N ASN A 276 24.93 0.00 9.96
CA ASN A 276 24.20 -0.40 11.14
C ASN A 276 22.93 0.44 11.24
N PHE A 277 21.79 -0.21 11.39
CA PHE A 277 20.49 0.46 11.48
C PHE A 277 19.53 -0.35 12.33
N GLU A 278 18.51 0.30 12.82
CA GLU A 278 17.38 -0.31 13.50
C GLU A 278 16.16 -0.27 12.59
N ALA A 279 15.41 -1.36 12.58
CA ALA A 279 14.21 -1.45 11.77
C ALA A 279 13.11 -2.25 12.49
N MET A 280 11.87 -1.88 12.24
CA MET A 280 10.74 -2.75 12.56
C MET A 280 10.71 -3.88 11.54
N LEU A 281 10.68 -5.12 12.03
CA LEU A 281 10.70 -6.31 11.18
C LEU A 281 9.41 -7.09 11.39
N VAL A 282 8.77 -7.46 10.30
CA VAL A 282 7.68 -8.44 10.31
C VAL A 282 8.23 -9.77 9.83
N TRP A 283 8.30 -10.74 10.72
CA TRP A 283 8.80 -12.07 10.39
C TRP A 283 7.69 -12.92 9.76
N MET A 284 7.91 -13.39 8.54
CA MET A 284 6.91 -14.09 7.74
C MET A 284 7.26 -15.55 7.45
N ASP A 285 8.42 -16.01 7.89
CA ASP A 285 8.81 -17.41 7.73
C ASP A 285 8.10 -18.27 8.79
N GLU A 286 7.85 -19.53 8.47
CA GLU A 286 7.33 -20.53 9.41
C GLU A 286 8.40 -20.96 10.40
N GLU A 287 9.68 -20.94 9.97
CA GLU A 287 10.81 -21.19 10.86
C GLU A 287 11.06 -19.99 11.78
N VAL A 288 11.40 -20.28 13.02
CA VAL A 288 11.80 -19.25 13.99
C VAL A 288 13.04 -18.54 13.49
N MET A 289 13.08 -17.21 13.66
CA MET A 289 14.23 -16.40 13.30
C MET A 289 15.49 -16.88 14.00
N ASP A 290 16.52 -17.18 13.24
CA ASP A 290 17.84 -17.59 13.71
C ASP A 290 18.82 -16.41 13.55
N LEU A 291 19.30 -15.87 14.66
CA LEU A 291 20.21 -14.71 14.69
C LEU A 291 21.61 -15.04 14.17
N ASP A 292 21.99 -16.32 14.14
CA ASP A 292 23.30 -16.74 13.63
C ASP A 292 23.33 -16.83 12.09
N LYS A 293 22.16 -16.79 11.45
CA LYS A 293 22.06 -16.80 9.99
C LYS A 293 22.32 -15.41 9.39
N SER A 294 22.89 -15.39 8.20
CA SER A 294 22.91 -14.19 7.35
C SER A 294 21.74 -14.19 6.39
N PHE A 295 21.18 -13.01 6.17
CA PHE A 295 20.02 -12.78 5.32
C PHE A 295 20.41 -11.90 4.13
N PHE A 296 19.58 -11.92 3.10
CA PHE A 296 19.63 -10.90 2.06
C PHE A 296 18.71 -9.73 2.44
N ILE A 297 19.25 -8.53 2.32
CA ILE A 297 18.47 -7.29 2.40
C ILE A 297 18.33 -6.69 1.02
N LYS A 298 17.11 -6.31 0.67
CA LYS A 298 16.82 -5.51 -0.52
C LYS A 298 16.30 -4.16 -0.08
N HIS A 299 17.06 -3.13 -0.35
CA HIS A 299 16.67 -1.74 -0.10
C HIS A 299 16.52 -1.03 -1.44
N THR A 300 15.29 -0.75 -1.83
CA THR A 300 14.93 -0.25 -3.16
C THR A 300 15.48 -1.16 -4.29
N THR A 301 16.48 -0.72 -5.02
CA THR A 301 17.14 -1.44 -6.12
C THR A 301 18.46 -2.11 -5.72
N ASN A 302 18.98 -1.78 -4.53
CA ASN A 302 20.20 -2.38 -3.99
C ASN A 302 19.88 -3.69 -3.26
N THR A 303 20.78 -4.67 -3.40
CA THR A 303 20.69 -5.95 -2.67
C THR A 303 22.04 -6.25 -2.03
N GLY A 304 22.03 -6.53 -0.75
CA GLY A 304 23.23 -6.85 0.02
C GLY A 304 23.02 -8.02 0.97
N ARG A 305 24.06 -8.39 1.68
CA ARG A 305 23.97 -9.32 2.82
C ARG A 305 23.87 -8.54 4.11
N THR A 306 23.07 -9.03 5.04
CA THR A 306 22.89 -8.47 6.38
C THR A 306 22.80 -9.58 7.42
N ARG A 307 22.93 -9.20 8.67
CA ARG A 307 22.78 -10.04 9.84
C ARG A 307 21.94 -9.26 10.85
N ILE A 308 21.17 -9.97 11.65
CA ILE A 308 20.40 -9.40 12.74
C ILE A 308 21.23 -9.60 14.00
N ASP A 309 21.75 -8.51 14.58
CA ASP A 309 22.62 -8.56 15.77
C ASP A 309 21.82 -8.73 17.07
N GLY A 310 20.54 -8.37 17.07
CA GLY A 310 19.66 -8.56 18.22
C GLY A 310 18.24 -8.03 18.00
N ILE A 311 17.34 -8.47 18.84
CA ILE A 311 15.94 -8.02 18.91
C ILE A 311 15.79 -7.13 20.14
N LYS A 312 15.43 -5.85 19.96
CA LYS A 312 15.22 -4.92 21.06
C LYS A 312 13.91 -5.18 21.81
N TYR A 313 12.85 -5.45 21.09
CA TYR A 313 11.52 -5.76 21.62
C TYR A 313 10.67 -6.48 20.58
N LYS A 314 9.62 -7.12 21.03
CA LYS A 314 8.58 -7.74 20.22
C LYS A 314 7.27 -6.99 20.47
N VAL A 315 6.57 -6.64 19.40
CA VAL A 315 5.23 -6.06 19.51
C VAL A 315 4.21 -7.19 19.58
N ASP A 316 3.36 -7.14 20.58
CA ASP A 316 2.17 -7.99 20.69
C ASP A 316 0.95 -7.12 20.41
N VAL A 317 0.10 -7.56 19.50
CA VAL A 317 -1.14 -6.87 19.10
C VAL A 317 -2.40 -7.49 19.74
N ASN A 318 -2.23 -8.46 20.67
CA ASN A 318 -3.33 -9.07 21.40
C ASN A 318 -3.76 -8.21 22.59
#